data_c4762a21d0bbb106437e1dafd95727d7
#
_entry.id   c4762a21d0bbb106437e1dafd95727d7
#
_cell.length_a   1.000
_cell.length_b   1.000
_cell.length_c   1.000
_cell.angle_alpha   90.00
_cell.angle_beta   90.00
_cell.angle_gamma   90.00
#
_symmetry.space_group_name_H-M   'P 1'
#
loop_
_entity.id
_entity.type
_entity.pdbx_description
1 polymer ?
#
loop_
_entity_poly.entity_id
_entity_poly.type
_entity_poly.pdbx_seq_one_letter_code
_entity_poly.pdbx_strand_id
1 'polypeptide(L)'
;IATIVQNNIRELEGALNKIIVYHQLKNAEPTLESIKSLLSGLESASMKRSLTSKQLIQTVSEFYSISLEDILSKNREKRLSFPRQITMYLLRQELKMSYPTIGDELGGRDHTTAMHAHDKISKEVENNLKLKQELELIKQRLYINNI
;
A
#
# COMPACT_ATOMS: atom_id res chain seq x y z
N ILE A 1 19.89 -1.74 0.28
CA ILE A 1 20.14 -1.42 -1.14
C ILE A 1 20.47 -2.70 -1.92
N ALA A 2 21.40 -3.53 -1.45
CA ALA A 2 21.75 -4.79 -2.12
C ALA A 2 20.57 -5.76 -2.23
N THR A 3 19.70 -5.83 -1.22
CA THR A 3 18.51 -6.68 -1.20
C THR A 3 17.47 -6.24 -2.25
N ILE A 4 17.32 -4.94 -2.47
CA ILE A 4 16.41 -4.37 -3.48
C ILE A 4 16.91 -4.71 -4.88
N VAL A 5 18.22 -4.59 -5.13
CA VAL A 5 18.83 -4.91 -6.42
C VAL A 5 18.68 -6.41 -6.74
N GLN A 6 18.91 -7.29 -5.76
CA GLN A 6 18.74 -8.73 -5.93
C GLN A 6 17.28 -9.10 -6.24
N ASN A 7 16.31 -8.47 -5.59
CA ASN A 7 14.90 -8.71 -5.87
C ASN A 7 14.51 -8.27 -7.28
N ASN A 8 15.03 -7.15 -7.76
CA ASN A 8 14.80 -6.67 -9.12
C ASN A 8 15.38 -7.62 -10.16
N ILE A 9 16.58 -8.18 -9.93
CA ILE A 9 17.20 -9.17 -10.82
C ILE A 9 16.38 -10.45 -10.87
N ARG A 10 15.88 -10.94 -9.74
CA ARG A 10 15.01 -12.13 -9.68
C ARG A 10 13.68 -11.91 -10.41
N GLU A 11 13.08 -10.74 -10.28
CA GLU A 11 11.87 -10.38 -10.99
C GLU A 11 12.10 -10.33 -12.50
N LEU A 12 13.24 -9.78 -12.92
CA LEU A 12 13.65 -9.73 -14.32
C LEU A 12 13.88 -11.13 -14.90
N GLU A 13 14.59 -11.98 -14.18
CA GLU A 13 14.81 -13.38 -14.57
C GLU A 13 13.49 -14.15 -14.69
N GLY A 14 12.57 -13.96 -13.74
CA GLY A 14 11.24 -14.57 -13.79
C GLY A 14 10.44 -14.12 -15.00
N ALA A 15 10.49 -12.83 -15.34
CA ALA A 15 9.84 -12.27 -16.51
C ALA A 15 10.43 -12.83 -17.80
N LEU A 16 11.77 -12.91 -17.90
CA LEU A 16 12.46 -13.49 -19.05
C LEU A 16 12.13 -14.99 -19.23
N ASN A 17 12.08 -15.75 -18.15
CA ASN A 17 11.68 -17.15 -18.20
C ASN A 17 10.24 -17.32 -18.69
N LYS A 18 9.32 -16.48 -18.27
CA LYS A 18 7.93 -16.48 -18.77
C LYS A 18 7.86 -16.17 -20.26
N ILE A 19 8.67 -15.23 -20.74
CA ILE A 19 8.77 -14.92 -22.19
C ILE A 19 9.27 -16.14 -22.95
N ILE A 20 10.34 -16.76 -22.50
CA ILE A 20 10.93 -17.94 -23.15
C ILE A 20 9.92 -19.09 -23.22
N VAL A 21 9.26 -19.41 -22.10
CA VAL A 21 8.24 -20.45 -22.05
C VAL A 21 7.05 -20.15 -22.97
N TYR A 22 6.59 -18.91 -22.97
CA TYR A 22 5.49 -18.46 -23.83
C TYR A 22 5.85 -18.63 -25.32
N HIS A 23 7.04 -18.27 -25.72
CA HIS A 23 7.51 -18.39 -27.11
C HIS A 23 7.77 -19.84 -27.54
N GLN A 24 8.27 -20.66 -26.63
CA GLN A 24 8.41 -22.10 -26.89
C GLN A 24 7.09 -22.79 -27.10
N LEU A 25 6.04 -22.38 -26.37
CA LEU A 25 4.71 -22.96 -26.48
C LEU A 25 3.96 -22.50 -27.73
N LYS A 26 4.21 -21.28 -28.22
CA LYS A 26 3.49 -20.69 -29.35
C LYS A 26 4.28 -20.61 -30.65
N ASN A 27 5.55 -20.98 -30.65
CA ASN A 27 6.44 -20.85 -31.83
C ASN A 27 6.43 -19.42 -32.42
N ALA A 28 6.21 -18.39 -31.59
CA ALA A 28 6.14 -17.01 -32.02
C ALA A 28 7.36 -16.25 -31.54
N GLU A 29 7.92 -15.40 -32.40
CA GLU A 29 9.01 -14.49 -32.01
C GLU A 29 8.53 -13.44 -31.01
N PRO A 30 9.41 -12.98 -30.05
CA PRO A 30 9.03 -11.93 -29.12
C PRO A 30 8.66 -10.65 -29.87
N THR A 31 7.42 -10.19 -29.69
CA THR A 31 7.00 -8.91 -30.23
C THR A 31 7.32 -7.78 -29.25
N LEU A 32 7.52 -6.59 -29.77
CA LEU A 32 7.76 -5.40 -28.96
C LEU A 32 6.64 -5.15 -27.95
N GLU A 33 5.39 -5.52 -28.31
CA GLU A 33 4.22 -5.40 -27.43
C GLU A 33 4.28 -6.32 -26.22
N SER A 34 4.71 -7.58 -26.39
CA SER A 34 4.82 -8.51 -25.26
C SER A 34 5.92 -8.08 -24.28
N ILE A 35 7.02 -7.51 -24.78
CA ILE A 35 8.08 -6.94 -23.95
C ILE A 35 7.59 -5.70 -23.21
N LYS A 36 6.87 -4.80 -23.88
CA LYS A 36 6.30 -3.60 -23.24
C LYS A 36 5.29 -3.96 -22.15
N SER A 37 4.45 -4.96 -22.38
CA SER A 37 3.48 -5.43 -21.40
C SER A 37 4.14 -5.96 -20.13
N LEU A 38 5.26 -6.67 -20.25
CA LEU A 38 6.04 -7.16 -19.11
C LEU A 38 6.79 -6.05 -18.39
N LEU A 39 7.33 -5.08 -19.11
CA LEU A 39 8.00 -3.92 -18.52
C LEU A 39 7.01 -3.03 -17.79
N SER A 40 5.78 -2.85 -18.30
CA SER A 40 4.75 -2.09 -17.59
C SER A 40 4.32 -2.77 -16.28
N GLY A 41 4.31 -4.09 -16.23
CA GLY A 41 4.11 -4.84 -14.99
C GLY A 41 5.19 -4.57 -13.94
N LEU A 42 6.46 -4.48 -14.37
CA LEU A 42 7.58 -4.14 -13.50
C LEU A 42 7.54 -2.68 -13.04
N GLU A 43 7.15 -1.76 -13.91
CA GLU A 43 6.95 -0.36 -13.55
C GLU A 43 5.84 -0.18 -12.52
N SER A 44 4.73 -0.89 -12.64
CA SER A 44 3.64 -0.87 -11.66
C SER A 44 4.13 -1.36 -10.29
N ALA A 45 4.94 -2.40 -10.25
CA ALA A 45 5.54 -2.90 -9.00
C ALA A 45 6.51 -1.87 -8.40
N SER A 46 7.26 -1.14 -9.24
CA SER A 46 8.15 -0.06 -8.81
C SER A 46 7.36 1.15 -8.29
N MET A 47 6.24 1.49 -8.91
CA MET A 47 5.38 2.60 -8.47
C MET A 47 4.72 2.35 -7.11
N LYS A 48 4.45 1.10 -6.74
CA LYS A 48 3.97 0.75 -5.40
C LYS A 48 4.91 1.24 -4.29
N ARG A 49 6.21 1.34 -4.59
CA ARG A 49 7.23 1.82 -3.64
C ARG A 49 7.27 3.34 -3.53
N SER A 50 6.62 4.08 -4.42
CA SER A 50 6.56 5.54 -4.40
C SER A 50 5.34 6.11 -3.69
N LEU A 51 4.53 5.25 -3.07
CA LEU A 51 3.36 5.68 -2.30
C LEU A 51 3.79 6.60 -1.14
N THR A 52 3.18 7.79 -1.09
CA THR A 52 3.46 8.76 -0.03
C THR A 52 2.44 8.66 1.10
N SER A 53 2.82 9.12 2.29
CA SER A 53 1.91 9.20 3.45
C SER A 53 0.67 10.04 3.13
N LYS A 54 0.85 11.15 2.42
CA LYS A 54 -0.24 12.03 2.02
C LYS A 54 -1.26 11.33 1.13
N GLN A 55 -0.80 10.56 0.15
CA GLN A 55 -1.66 9.77 -0.74
C GLN A 55 -2.45 8.71 0.03
N LEU A 56 -1.79 8.04 0.97
CA LEU A 56 -2.43 7.03 1.82
C LEU A 56 -3.52 7.65 2.69
N ILE A 57 -3.22 8.75 3.37
CA ILE A 57 -4.18 9.45 4.22
C ILE A 57 -5.39 9.91 3.38
N GLN A 58 -5.14 10.46 2.20
CA GLN A 58 -6.20 10.92 1.31
C GLN A 58 -7.09 9.76 0.85
N THR A 59 -6.51 8.63 0.47
CA THR A 59 -7.26 7.45 0.02
C THR A 59 -8.15 6.90 1.13
N VAL A 60 -7.64 6.82 2.36
CA VAL A 60 -8.44 6.38 3.51
C VAL A 60 -9.59 7.36 3.79
N SER A 61 -9.32 8.66 3.71
CA SER A 61 -10.34 9.67 3.92
C SER A 61 -11.48 9.55 2.89
N GLU A 62 -11.14 9.35 1.63
CA GLU A 62 -12.11 9.14 0.57
C GLU A 62 -12.90 7.84 0.75
N PHE A 63 -12.23 6.77 1.15
CA PHE A 63 -12.89 5.47 1.38
C PHE A 63 -13.97 5.56 2.44
N TYR A 64 -13.71 6.28 3.54
CA TYR A 64 -14.66 6.44 4.63
C TYR A 64 -15.56 7.68 4.49
N SER A 65 -15.44 8.42 3.39
CA SER A 65 -16.20 9.65 3.12
C SER A 65 -16.03 10.70 4.22
N ILE A 66 -14.80 10.88 4.66
CA ILE A 66 -14.40 11.84 5.68
C ILE A 66 -13.47 12.86 5.03
N SER A 67 -13.54 14.13 5.45
CA SER A 67 -12.61 15.14 4.93
C SER A 67 -11.19 14.90 5.46
N LEU A 68 -10.21 15.26 4.67
CA LEU A 68 -8.80 15.19 5.07
C LEU A 68 -8.57 16.05 6.32
N GLU A 69 -9.21 17.20 6.39
CA GLU A 69 -9.15 18.11 7.53
C GLU A 69 -9.65 17.46 8.81
N ASP A 70 -10.75 16.70 8.75
CA ASP A 70 -11.30 15.99 9.91
C ASP A 70 -10.36 14.88 10.40
N ILE A 71 -9.76 14.12 9.50
CA ILE A 71 -8.78 13.09 9.88
C ILE A 71 -7.58 13.69 10.62
N LEU A 72 -7.09 14.83 10.14
CA LEU A 72 -5.92 15.50 10.72
C LEU A 72 -6.26 16.37 11.93
N SER A 73 -7.55 16.64 12.19
CA SER A 73 -7.99 17.48 13.30
C SER A 73 -7.88 16.76 14.65
N LYS A 74 -8.00 17.52 15.72
CA LYS A 74 -8.04 17.00 17.09
C LYS A 74 -9.47 16.58 17.52
N ASN A 75 -10.42 16.58 16.60
CA ASN A 75 -11.80 16.17 16.88
C ASN A 75 -11.83 14.70 17.33
N ARG A 76 -12.54 14.43 18.43
CA ARG A 76 -12.63 13.09 19.06
C ARG A 76 -13.92 12.36 18.75
N GLU A 77 -14.64 12.76 17.71
CA GLU A 77 -15.85 12.04 17.29
C GLU A 77 -15.55 10.57 16.99
N LYS A 78 -16.45 9.69 17.41
CA LYS A 78 -16.30 8.23 17.21
C LYS A 78 -16.19 7.86 15.73
N ARG A 79 -16.89 8.58 14.85
CA ARG A 79 -16.85 8.35 13.41
C ARG A 79 -15.46 8.57 12.80
N LEU A 80 -14.60 9.36 13.46
CA LEU A 80 -13.24 9.65 13.02
C LEU A 80 -12.18 8.72 13.64
N SER A 81 -12.53 8.10 14.76
CA SER A 81 -11.59 7.27 15.53
C SER A 81 -11.11 6.04 14.73
N PHE A 82 -12.04 5.28 14.19
CA PHE A 82 -11.72 4.07 13.43
C PHE A 82 -10.95 4.36 12.13
N PRO A 83 -11.36 5.32 11.29
CA PRO A 83 -10.58 5.68 10.10
C PRO A 83 -9.15 6.14 10.42
N ARG A 84 -8.96 6.87 11.53
CA ARG A 84 -7.62 7.27 11.97
C ARG A 84 -6.77 6.06 12.37
N GLN A 85 -7.35 5.12 13.09
CA GLN A 85 -6.66 3.88 13.47
C GLN A 85 -6.25 3.06 12.26
N ILE A 86 -7.12 2.94 11.27
CA ILE A 86 -6.82 2.28 9.99
C ILE A 86 -5.69 3.01 9.25
N THR A 87 -5.72 4.34 9.22
CA THR A 87 -4.67 5.14 8.59
C THR A 87 -3.31 4.90 9.27
N MET A 88 -3.26 4.93 10.59
CA MET A 88 -2.02 4.68 11.34
C MET A 88 -1.49 3.27 11.10
N TYR A 89 -2.37 2.28 11.09
CA TYR A 89 -2.03 0.89 10.79
C TYR A 89 -1.41 0.75 9.39
N LEU A 90 -2.05 1.33 8.38
CA LEU A 90 -1.57 1.26 7.00
C LEU A 90 -0.26 2.02 6.79
N LEU A 91 -0.09 3.18 7.42
CA LEU A 91 1.18 3.92 7.38
C LEU A 91 2.33 3.06 7.91
N ARG A 92 2.09 2.29 8.96
CA ARG A 92 3.10 1.38 9.51
C ARG A 92 3.32 0.16 8.62
N GLN A 93 2.27 -0.47 8.15
CA GLN A 93 2.35 -1.70 7.37
C GLN A 93 2.86 -1.49 5.94
N GLU A 94 2.36 -0.46 5.27
CA GLU A 94 2.67 -0.24 3.85
C GLU A 94 3.91 0.63 3.64
N LEU A 95 4.11 1.66 4.48
CA LEU A 95 5.21 2.60 4.34
C LEU A 95 6.34 2.38 5.34
N LYS A 96 6.15 1.49 6.30
CA LYS A 96 7.15 1.17 7.34
C LYS A 96 7.59 2.42 8.13
N MET A 97 6.69 3.37 8.32
CA MET A 97 6.97 4.60 9.05
C MET A 97 7.12 4.34 10.54
N SER A 98 7.97 5.11 11.20
CA SER A 98 8.11 5.07 12.65
C SER A 98 6.86 5.63 13.33
N TYR A 99 6.54 5.16 14.54
CA TYR A 99 5.38 5.65 15.28
C TYR A 99 5.42 7.16 15.54
N PRO A 100 6.56 7.78 15.91
CA PRO A 100 6.62 9.23 16.02
C PRO A 100 6.28 9.97 14.73
N THR A 101 6.77 9.48 13.59
CA THR A 101 6.49 10.07 12.28
C THR A 101 5.01 9.93 11.92
N ILE A 102 4.40 8.77 12.21
CA ILE A 102 2.97 8.55 12.00
C ILE A 102 2.14 9.55 12.82
N GLY A 103 2.49 9.75 14.08
CA GLY A 103 1.83 10.72 14.95
C GLY A 103 1.90 12.13 14.39
N ASP A 104 3.08 12.54 13.89
CA ASP A 104 3.28 13.86 13.29
C ASP A 104 2.44 14.04 12.01
N GLU A 105 2.36 13.02 11.18
CA GLU A 105 1.57 13.05 9.94
C GLU A 105 0.05 13.15 10.21
N LEU A 106 -0.40 12.71 11.36
CA LEU A 106 -1.81 12.74 11.73
C LEU A 106 -2.14 13.85 12.74
N GLY A 107 -1.64 15.06 12.48
CA GLY A 107 -1.97 16.25 13.25
C GLY A 107 -1.24 16.38 14.58
N GLY A 108 -0.04 15.82 14.69
CA GLY A 108 0.79 15.95 15.88
C GLY A 108 0.33 15.07 17.05
N ARG A 109 -0.09 13.84 16.77
CA ARG A 109 -0.46 12.86 17.81
C ARG A 109 0.77 12.19 18.39
N ASP A 110 0.63 11.71 19.63
CA ASP A 110 1.69 10.99 20.33
C ASP A 110 2.00 9.65 19.63
N HIS A 111 3.28 9.26 19.68
CA HIS A 111 3.73 7.97 19.13
C HIS A 111 3.03 6.78 19.81
N THR A 112 2.67 6.88 21.08
CA THR A 112 1.93 5.83 21.79
C THR A 112 0.53 5.64 21.20
N THR A 113 -0.12 6.70 20.77
CA THR A 113 -1.42 6.63 20.08
C THR A 113 -1.30 5.83 18.78
N ALA A 114 -0.26 6.08 17.99
CA ALA A 114 -0.01 5.34 16.76
C ALA A 114 0.30 3.86 17.03
N MET A 115 1.09 3.58 18.05
CA MET A 115 1.43 2.22 18.45
C MET A 115 0.19 1.43 18.90
N HIS A 116 -0.65 2.01 19.74
CA HIS A 116 -1.90 1.38 20.18
C HIS A 116 -2.87 1.14 19.04
N ALA A 117 -2.98 2.08 18.11
CA ALA A 117 -3.81 1.92 16.93
C ALA A 117 -3.34 0.74 16.06
N HIS A 118 -2.05 0.64 15.82
CA HIS A 118 -1.46 -0.46 15.07
C HIS A 118 -1.73 -1.81 15.75
N ASP A 119 -1.50 -1.92 17.05
CA ASP A 119 -1.74 -3.14 17.80
C ASP A 119 -3.21 -3.55 17.76
N LYS A 120 -4.11 -2.60 17.97
CA LYS A 120 -5.56 -2.84 17.95
C LYS A 120 -6.03 -3.39 16.62
N ILE A 121 -5.66 -2.73 15.52
CA ILE A 121 -6.07 -3.15 14.18
C ILE A 121 -5.41 -4.48 13.81
N SER A 122 -4.15 -4.69 14.15
CA SER A 122 -3.45 -5.96 13.91
C SER A 122 -4.18 -7.14 14.54
N LYS A 123 -4.66 -6.98 15.78
CA LYS A 123 -5.42 -8.02 16.48
C LYS A 123 -6.81 -8.22 15.88
N GLU A 124 -7.49 -7.14 15.54
CA GLU A 124 -8.84 -7.23 14.95
C GLU A 124 -8.83 -7.91 13.59
N VAL A 125 -7.81 -7.65 12.77
CA VAL A 125 -7.66 -8.27 11.43
C VAL A 125 -7.55 -9.79 11.52
N GLU A 126 -6.88 -10.32 12.54
CA GLU A 126 -6.72 -11.77 12.73
C GLU A 126 -8.06 -12.47 12.96
N ASN A 127 -9.01 -11.81 13.61
CA ASN A 127 -10.27 -12.38 14.05
C ASN A 127 -11.51 -11.86 13.28
N ASN A 128 -11.34 -10.88 12.41
CA ASN A 128 -12.43 -10.23 11.70
C ASN A 128 -12.22 -10.25 10.19
N LEU A 129 -12.90 -11.18 9.53
CA LEU A 129 -12.80 -11.34 8.08
C LEU A 129 -13.31 -10.10 7.33
N LYS A 130 -14.37 -9.46 7.83
CA LYS A 130 -14.94 -8.25 7.23
C LYS A 130 -13.92 -7.11 7.22
N LEU A 131 -13.22 -6.92 8.32
CA LEU A 131 -12.16 -5.90 8.41
C LEU A 131 -11.00 -6.22 7.46
N LYS A 132 -10.62 -7.48 7.37
CA LYS A 132 -9.58 -7.93 6.45
C LYS A 132 -9.94 -7.62 4.99
N GLN A 133 -11.19 -7.88 4.60
CA GLN A 133 -11.69 -7.56 3.26
C GLN A 133 -11.70 -6.04 3.01
N GLU A 134 -12.11 -5.26 4.00
CA GLU A 134 -12.13 -3.81 3.94
C GLU A 134 -10.73 -3.24 3.72
N LEU A 135 -9.73 -3.74 4.45
CA LEU A 135 -8.33 -3.35 4.28
C LEU A 135 -7.80 -3.71 2.89
N GLU A 136 -8.17 -4.87 2.36
CA GLU A 136 -7.78 -5.26 1.00
C GLU A 136 -8.36 -4.30 -0.06
N LEU A 137 -9.60 -3.85 0.10
CA LEU A 137 -10.22 -2.85 -0.77
C LEU A 137 -9.49 -1.51 -0.71
N ILE A 138 -9.11 -1.07 0.47
CA ILE A 138 -8.34 0.16 0.65
C ILE A 138 -6.98 0.05 -0.03
N LYS A 139 -6.29 -1.06 0.16
CA LYS A 139 -5.00 -1.33 -0.49
C LYS A 139 -5.11 -1.31 -2.01
N GLN A 140 -6.15 -1.92 -2.57
CA GLN A 140 -6.39 -1.89 -4.01
C GLN A 140 -6.54 -0.45 -4.52
N ARG A 141 -7.29 0.39 -3.82
CA ARG A 141 -7.43 1.81 -4.18
C ARG A 141 -6.12 2.56 -4.09
N LEU A 142 -5.31 2.29 -3.06
CA LEU A 142 -3.99 2.91 -2.90
C LEU A 142 -3.10 2.68 -4.12
N TYR A 143 -3.06 1.46 -4.61
CA TYR A 143 -2.17 1.07 -5.69
C TYR A 143 -2.74 1.41 -7.08
N ILE A 144 -4.05 1.45 -7.24
CA ILE A 144 -4.70 1.87 -8.49
C ILE A 144 -4.56 3.38 -8.70
N ASN A 145 -4.77 4.19 -7.65
CA ASN A 145 -4.70 5.64 -7.76
C ASN A 145 -3.27 6.17 -7.98
N ASN A 146 -2.26 5.33 -7.82
CA ASN A 146 -0.86 5.67 -8.05
C ASN A 146 -0.33 5.26 -9.43
N ILE A 147 -1.20 4.77 -10.28
CA ILE A 147 -0.91 4.50 -11.69
C ILE A 147 -1.34 5.74 -12.53
#